data_9acf2cb352c1470a1537e40dde2e4e0e
#
_entry.id   9acf2cb352c1470a1537e40dde2e4e0e
#
_cell.length_a   1.000
_cell.length_b   1.000
_cell.length_c   1.000
_cell.angle_alpha   90.00
_cell.angle_beta   90.00
_cell.angle_gamma   90.00
#
_symmetry.space_group_name_H-M   'P 1'
#
loop_
_entity.id
_entity.type
_entity.pdbx_description
1 polymer ?
#
loop_
_entity_poly.entity_id
_entity_poly.type
_entity_poly.pdbx_seq_one_letter_code
_entity_poly.pdbx_strand_id
1 'polypeptide(L)'
;AVRAAGMAPHVAVMDAKATRKTKPLAKALLGFDSWITGRKRFQSTSRADLKIFESDDQNRFKINPLAGWIAKDLQAYRLRHDLPAHPLLAKGYPSIGCAPCTSSVQPGEEARAGRWRGVVKIECGIHFINGQAKPLSHPIEEKKEKA
;
A
#
# COMPACT_ATOMS: atom_id res chain seq x y z
N ALA A 1 6.59 -3.98 24.87
CA ALA A 1 7.45 -5.15 24.94
C ALA A 1 6.61 -6.40 24.65
N VAL A 2 6.49 -6.81 23.40
CA VAL A 2 5.96 -8.14 23.05
C VAL A 2 7.14 -8.94 22.52
N ARG A 3 7.92 -9.49 23.41
CA ARG A 3 8.70 -10.69 23.16
C ARG A 3 7.89 -11.85 23.70
N ALA A 4 7.03 -12.40 22.88
CA ALA A 4 6.39 -13.69 23.15
C ALA A 4 6.80 -14.65 22.04
N ALA A 5 7.54 -15.66 22.46
CA ALA A 5 7.69 -16.99 21.87
C ALA A 5 7.71 -17.07 20.33
N GLY A 6 8.89 -17.12 19.72
CA GLY A 6 9.12 -17.84 18.47
C GLY A 6 8.39 -17.38 17.19
N MET A 7 7.64 -16.30 17.22
CA MET A 7 6.91 -15.80 16.07
C MET A 7 7.83 -14.94 15.19
N ALA A 8 7.94 -15.29 13.93
CA ALA A 8 8.77 -14.56 12.98
C ALA A 8 8.34 -13.08 12.90
N PRO A 9 9.30 -12.12 12.78
CA PRO A 9 9.01 -10.68 12.81
C PRO A 9 7.94 -10.22 11.81
N HIS A 10 7.79 -10.91 10.68
CA HIS A 10 6.80 -10.60 9.66
C HIS A 10 5.35 -10.91 10.10
N VAL A 11 5.14 -11.91 10.96
CA VAL A 11 3.80 -12.24 11.47
C VAL A 11 3.34 -11.15 12.43
N ALA A 12 4.21 -10.67 13.31
CA ALA A 12 3.90 -9.56 14.21
C ALA A 12 3.57 -8.26 13.45
N VAL A 13 4.23 -8.01 12.31
CA VAL A 13 3.93 -6.86 11.44
C VAL A 13 2.57 -7.01 10.74
N MET A 14 2.17 -8.23 10.39
CA MET A 14 0.86 -8.48 9.78
C MET A 14 -0.28 -8.26 10.78
N ASP A 15 -0.16 -8.73 12.01
CA ASP A 15 -1.16 -8.51 13.06
C ASP A 15 -1.26 -7.03 13.46
N ALA A 16 -0.14 -6.34 13.58
CA ALA A 16 -0.11 -4.90 13.81
C ALA A 16 -0.82 -4.11 12.69
N LYS A 17 -0.77 -4.60 11.45
CA LYS A 17 -1.44 -4.02 10.30
C LYS A 17 -2.94 -4.21 10.33
N ALA A 18 -3.41 -5.42 10.64
CA ALA A 18 -4.82 -5.71 10.81
C ALA A 18 -5.42 -4.80 11.89
N THR A 19 -4.74 -4.67 13.02
CA THR A 19 -5.21 -3.88 14.15
C THR A 19 -5.14 -2.37 13.89
N ARG A 20 -4.09 -1.87 13.23
CA ARG A 20 -3.88 -0.43 13.07
C ARG A 20 -4.56 0.19 11.85
N LYS A 21 -4.83 -0.58 10.80
CA LYS A 21 -5.37 -0.04 9.55
C LYS A 21 -6.69 -0.66 9.16
N THR A 22 -6.80 -1.97 9.19
CA THR A 22 -7.93 -2.69 8.61
C THR A 22 -9.17 -2.58 9.47
N LYS A 23 -9.06 -2.89 10.77
CA LYS A 23 -10.18 -2.75 11.71
C LYS A 23 -10.67 -1.30 11.83
N PRO A 24 -9.80 -0.28 11.97
CA PRO A 24 -10.22 1.13 11.96
C PRO A 24 -10.90 1.54 10.66
N LEU A 25 -10.37 1.11 9.50
CA LEU A 25 -10.98 1.40 8.20
C LEU A 25 -12.37 0.76 8.10
N ALA A 26 -12.51 -0.51 8.44
CA ALA A 26 -13.80 -1.20 8.41
C ALA A 26 -14.83 -0.47 9.30
N LYS A 27 -14.41 -0.07 10.51
CA LYS A 27 -15.26 0.71 11.42
C LYS A 27 -15.62 2.09 10.84
N ALA A 28 -14.65 2.78 10.24
CA ALA A 28 -14.87 4.10 9.65
C ALA A 28 -15.81 4.07 8.43
N LEU A 29 -15.88 2.95 7.72
CA LEU A 29 -16.73 2.77 6.55
C LEU A 29 -18.15 2.28 6.89
N LEU A 30 -18.47 2.05 8.16
CA LEU A 30 -19.83 1.71 8.56
C LEU A 30 -20.77 2.88 8.25
N GLY A 31 -21.89 2.57 7.56
CA GLY A 31 -22.89 3.57 7.17
C GLY A 31 -22.54 4.40 5.94
N PHE A 32 -21.46 4.07 5.23
CA PHE A 32 -21.12 4.70 3.95
C PHE A 32 -21.33 3.72 2.79
N ASP A 33 -21.93 4.20 1.71
CA ASP A 33 -22.16 3.46 0.47
C ASP A 33 -20.99 3.57 -0.50
N SER A 34 -20.07 4.51 -0.26
CA SER A 34 -18.91 4.74 -1.11
C SER A 34 -17.72 5.31 -0.34
N TRP A 35 -16.54 5.16 -0.90
CA TRP A 35 -15.31 5.74 -0.39
C TRP A 35 -14.30 6.03 -1.48
N ILE A 36 -13.48 7.06 -1.27
CA ILE A 36 -12.50 7.54 -2.25
C ILE A 36 -11.11 7.09 -1.85
N THR A 37 -10.29 6.70 -2.83
CA THR A 37 -8.89 6.33 -2.62
C THR A 37 -7.95 7.10 -3.55
N GLY A 38 -6.73 7.34 -3.09
CA GLY A 38 -5.68 7.96 -3.89
C GLY A 38 -4.81 6.97 -4.67
N ARG A 39 -5.31 5.75 -4.97
CA ARG A 39 -4.56 4.73 -5.72
C ARG A 39 -4.36 5.15 -7.17
N LYS A 40 -3.21 4.75 -7.76
CA LYS A 40 -2.83 5.06 -9.14
C LYS A 40 -2.20 3.82 -9.77
N ARG A 41 -2.41 3.62 -11.08
CA ARG A 41 -1.89 2.47 -11.81
C ARG A 41 -0.38 2.39 -11.77
N PHE A 42 0.31 3.50 -12.02
CA PHE A 42 1.77 3.54 -12.11
C PHE A 42 2.51 3.19 -10.81
N GLN A 43 1.82 3.15 -9.67
CA GLN A 43 2.47 2.92 -8.38
C GLN A 43 2.90 1.47 -8.14
N SER A 44 2.34 0.51 -8.87
CA SER A 44 2.65 -0.92 -8.70
C SER A 44 2.07 -1.70 -9.87
N THR A 45 2.75 -2.75 -10.31
CA THR A 45 2.25 -3.69 -11.33
C THR A 45 0.93 -4.33 -10.91
N SER A 46 0.73 -4.58 -9.62
CA SER A 46 -0.55 -5.10 -9.08
C SER A 46 -1.73 -4.13 -9.22
N ARG A 47 -1.49 -2.91 -9.70
CA ARG A 47 -2.51 -1.86 -9.92
C ARG A 47 -2.68 -1.52 -11.39
N ALA A 48 -2.05 -2.24 -12.32
CA ALA A 48 -2.10 -1.93 -13.75
C ALA A 48 -3.55 -1.79 -14.25
N ASP A 49 -4.43 -2.68 -13.82
CA ASP A 49 -5.85 -2.74 -14.21
C ASP A 49 -6.79 -2.02 -13.24
N LEU A 50 -6.26 -1.12 -12.40
CA LEU A 50 -7.06 -0.38 -11.43
C LEU A 50 -8.15 0.43 -12.15
N LYS A 51 -9.41 0.16 -11.84
CA LYS A 51 -10.56 0.88 -12.37
C LYS A 51 -10.81 2.17 -11.57
N ILE A 52 -11.41 3.16 -12.21
CA ILE A 52 -11.85 4.39 -11.53
C ILE A 52 -12.97 4.04 -10.52
N PHE A 53 -13.90 3.19 -10.94
CA PHE A 53 -14.99 2.69 -10.09
C PHE A 53 -14.82 1.19 -9.89
N GLU A 54 -14.80 0.77 -8.65
CA GLU A 54 -14.78 -0.62 -8.22
C GLU A 54 -15.88 -0.81 -7.16
N SER A 55 -16.42 -2.02 -7.05
CA SER A 55 -17.20 -2.41 -5.87
C SER A 55 -16.30 -3.13 -4.88
N ASP A 56 -16.48 -2.89 -3.60
CA ASP A 56 -15.86 -3.72 -2.58
C ASP A 56 -16.78 -4.91 -2.22
N ASP A 57 -16.31 -5.80 -1.36
CA ASP A 57 -17.03 -7.00 -0.94
C ASP A 57 -18.25 -6.73 -0.02
N GLN A 58 -18.47 -5.49 0.36
CA GLN A 58 -19.65 -5.01 1.08
C GLN A 58 -20.61 -4.26 0.15
N ASN A 59 -20.46 -4.41 -1.17
CA ASN A 59 -21.20 -3.70 -2.21
C ASN A 59 -21.10 -2.16 -2.14
N ARG A 60 -20.08 -1.62 -1.48
CA ARG A 60 -19.82 -0.18 -1.49
C ARG A 60 -19.02 0.20 -2.73
N PHE A 61 -19.30 1.36 -3.28
CA PHE A 61 -18.51 1.91 -4.35
C PHE A 61 -17.14 2.39 -3.83
N LYS A 62 -16.09 1.93 -4.47
CA LYS A 62 -14.73 2.38 -4.23
C LYS A 62 -14.27 3.19 -5.43
N ILE A 63 -14.00 4.46 -5.21
CA ILE A 63 -13.71 5.43 -6.26
C ILE A 63 -12.21 5.75 -6.23
N ASN A 64 -11.55 5.58 -7.37
CA ASN A 64 -10.11 5.84 -7.56
C ASN A 64 -9.93 6.97 -8.60
N PRO A 65 -10.20 8.22 -8.28
CA PRO A 65 -10.22 9.31 -9.27
C PRO A 65 -8.84 9.56 -9.89
N LEU A 66 -7.78 9.17 -9.20
CA LEU A 66 -6.41 9.33 -9.67
C LEU A 66 -5.87 8.08 -10.40
N ALA A 67 -6.70 7.08 -10.70
CA ALA A 67 -6.26 5.81 -11.27
C ALA A 67 -5.40 5.99 -12.54
N GLY A 68 -5.80 6.89 -13.43
CA GLY A 68 -5.10 7.18 -14.69
C GLY A 68 -3.98 8.21 -14.60
N TRP A 69 -3.78 8.85 -13.45
CA TRP A 69 -2.74 9.87 -13.29
C TRP A 69 -1.36 9.25 -13.24
N ILE A 70 -0.38 9.94 -13.85
CA ILE A 70 1.03 9.62 -13.77
C ILE A 70 1.76 10.55 -12.78
N ALA A 71 3.02 10.28 -12.51
CA ALA A 71 3.82 11.09 -11.57
C ALA A 71 3.90 12.57 -11.97
N LYS A 72 4.00 12.85 -13.29
CA LYS A 72 4.03 14.21 -13.84
C LYS A 72 2.74 14.99 -13.57
N ASP A 73 1.58 14.33 -13.69
CA ASP A 73 0.28 14.96 -13.42
C ASP A 73 0.15 15.38 -11.95
N LEU A 74 0.60 14.50 -11.05
CA LEU A 74 0.60 14.79 -9.62
C LEU A 74 1.49 15.97 -9.28
N GLN A 75 2.69 16.03 -9.88
CA GLN A 75 3.61 17.13 -9.66
C GLN A 75 3.03 18.44 -10.19
N ALA A 76 2.49 18.44 -11.41
CA ALA A 76 1.86 19.60 -12.02
C ALA A 76 0.67 20.10 -11.19
N TYR A 77 -0.17 19.19 -10.73
CA TYR A 77 -1.31 19.53 -9.86
C TYR A 77 -0.84 20.15 -8.55
N ARG A 78 0.15 19.54 -7.89
CA ARG A 78 0.71 20.05 -6.64
C ARG A 78 1.24 21.47 -6.80
N LEU A 79 2.00 21.73 -7.87
CA LEU A 79 2.57 23.07 -8.14
C LEU A 79 1.47 24.09 -8.47
N ARG A 80 0.47 23.70 -9.30
CA ARG A 80 -0.63 24.59 -9.68
C ARG A 80 -1.47 25.06 -8.48
N HIS A 81 -1.63 24.19 -7.48
CA HIS A 81 -2.47 24.45 -6.32
C HIS A 81 -1.68 24.75 -5.05
N ASP A 82 -0.37 25.01 -5.18
CA ASP A 82 0.54 25.29 -4.05
C ASP A 82 0.39 24.29 -2.88
N LEU A 83 0.25 23.01 -3.21
CA LEU A 83 0.09 21.98 -2.19
C LEU A 83 1.45 21.64 -1.56
N PRO A 84 1.52 21.52 -0.23
CA PRO A 84 2.76 21.18 0.46
C PRO A 84 3.27 19.80 0.05
N ALA A 85 4.59 19.70 -0.14
CA ALA A 85 5.24 18.40 -0.30
C ALA A 85 5.31 17.68 1.05
N HIS A 86 5.24 16.33 1.02
CA HIS A 86 5.48 15.56 2.23
C HIS A 86 6.91 15.78 2.75
N PRO A 87 7.14 16.12 4.04
CA PRO A 87 8.48 16.45 4.57
C PRO A 87 9.55 15.37 4.35
N LEU A 88 9.14 14.10 4.34
CA LEU A 88 10.07 12.99 4.11
C LEU A 88 10.53 12.87 2.64
N LEU A 89 9.88 13.54 1.69
CA LEU A 89 10.32 13.53 0.29
C LEU A 89 11.74 14.10 0.16
N ALA A 90 12.00 15.24 0.81
CA ALA A 90 13.32 15.85 0.85
C ALA A 90 14.37 15.01 1.58
N LYS A 91 13.94 14.04 2.38
CA LYS A 91 14.82 13.10 3.10
C LYS A 91 15.03 11.77 2.36
N GLY A 92 14.71 11.71 1.06
CA GLY A 92 14.91 10.52 0.23
C GLY A 92 13.82 9.45 0.39
N TYR A 93 12.60 9.82 0.80
CA TYR A 93 11.47 8.90 0.91
C TYR A 93 10.35 9.22 -0.11
N PRO A 94 10.53 8.91 -1.38
CA PRO A 94 9.52 9.19 -2.41
C PRO A 94 8.27 8.28 -2.31
N SER A 95 8.39 7.16 -1.61
CA SER A 95 7.28 6.24 -1.34
C SER A 95 7.29 5.85 0.12
N ILE A 96 6.21 6.17 0.83
CA ILE A 96 6.13 6.03 2.29
C ILE A 96 5.12 4.95 2.68
N GLY A 97 5.48 4.14 3.66
CA GLY A 97 4.65 3.14 4.31
C GLY A 97 4.84 3.14 5.81
N CYS A 98 4.73 1.96 6.44
CA CYS A 98 5.04 1.82 7.85
C CYS A 98 6.55 1.98 8.06
N ALA A 99 6.97 2.57 9.19
CA ALA A 99 8.39 2.77 9.52
C ALA A 99 9.25 1.50 9.35
N PRO A 100 8.85 0.31 9.87
CA PRO A 100 9.67 -0.90 9.71
C PRO A 100 9.73 -1.44 8.27
N CYS A 101 8.89 -0.93 7.35
CA CYS A 101 8.82 -1.39 5.96
C CYS A 101 9.26 -0.32 4.96
N THR A 102 9.90 0.75 5.42
CA THR A 102 10.27 1.87 4.56
C THR A 102 11.66 2.36 4.91
N SER A 103 12.53 2.41 3.91
CA SER A 103 13.85 3.03 3.96
C SER A 103 13.96 4.13 2.91
N SER A 104 14.93 5.02 3.04
CA SER A 104 15.26 5.99 2.01
C SER A 104 15.79 5.29 0.75
N VAL A 105 15.62 5.94 -0.40
CA VAL A 105 16.19 5.49 -1.66
C VAL A 105 17.46 6.26 -1.97
N GLN A 106 18.38 5.62 -2.68
CA GLN A 106 19.60 6.26 -3.17
C GLN A 106 19.32 7.01 -4.48
N PRO A 107 20.12 8.00 -4.84
CA PRO A 107 20.04 8.63 -6.14
C PRO A 107 20.10 7.58 -7.27
N GLY A 108 19.15 7.65 -8.20
CA GLY A 108 19.02 6.70 -9.32
C GLY A 108 18.21 5.43 -9.02
N GLU A 109 17.83 5.16 -7.77
CA GLU A 109 16.91 4.07 -7.46
C GLU A 109 15.46 4.46 -7.81
N GLU A 110 14.65 3.44 -8.12
CA GLU A 110 13.20 3.65 -8.30
C GLU A 110 12.53 4.16 -7.02
N ALA A 111 11.49 4.96 -7.17
CA ALA A 111 10.76 5.57 -6.06
C ALA A 111 10.24 4.57 -5.01
N ARG A 112 10.05 3.31 -5.38
CA ARG A 112 9.57 2.26 -4.46
C ARG A 112 10.67 1.32 -3.98
N ALA A 113 11.92 1.48 -4.41
CA ALA A 113 13.05 0.62 -3.98
C ALA A 113 13.24 0.61 -2.45
N GLY A 114 12.88 1.68 -1.78
CA GLY A 114 12.88 1.77 -0.32
C GLY A 114 11.74 1.03 0.39
N ARG A 115 10.79 0.42 -0.36
CA ARG A 115 9.67 -0.33 0.23
C ARG A 115 10.01 -1.80 0.34
N TRP A 116 9.89 -2.34 1.56
CA TRP A 116 10.16 -3.76 1.84
C TRP A 116 11.54 -4.23 1.40
N ARG A 117 12.56 -3.37 1.46
CA ARG A 117 13.94 -3.70 1.11
C ARG A 117 14.38 -4.98 1.84
N GLY A 118 14.88 -5.97 1.09
CA GLY A 118 15.27 -7.28 1.61
C GLY A 118 14.13 -8.26 1.91
N VAL A 119 12.88 -7.92 1.53
CA VAL A 119 11.73 -8.80 1.71
C VAL A 119 11.00 -8.98 0.39
N VAL A 120 10.66 -10.22 0.03
CA VAL A 120 9.87 -10.53 -1.17
C VAL A 120 8.42 -10.09 -0.95
N LYS A 121 8.14 -8.81 -1.17
CA LYS A 121 6.82 -8.22 -1.03
C LYS A 121 6.66 -7.05 -1.99
N ILE A 122 5.55 -7.04 -2.75
CA ILE A 122 5.31 -6.02 -3.79
C ILE A 122 4.29 -4.98 -3.31
N GLU A 123 3.32 -5.38 -2.48
CA GLU A 123 2.21 -4.51 -2.11
C GLU A 123 1.81 -4.69 -0.64
N CYS A 124 1.39 -3.60 -0.04
CA CYS A 124 0.81 -3.56 1.29
C CYS A 124 -0.72 -3.35 1.20
N GLY A 125 -1.36 -3.94 0.20
CA GLY A 125 -2.78 -3.81 -0.05
C GLY A 125 -3.63 -4.33 1.11
N ILE A 126 -4.67 -3.59 1.46
CA ILE A 126 -5.78 -4.09 2.26
C ILE A 126 -6.82 -4.51 1.24
N HIS A 127 -7.09 -5.80 1.15
CA HIS A 127 -8.19 -6.35 0.38
C HIS A 127 -9.22 -6.91 1.36
N PHE A 128 -10.46 -6.60 1.12
CA PHE A 128 -11.56 -7.23 1.83
C PHE A 128 -12.01 -8.42 0.97
N ILE A 129 -12.05 -9.60 1.56
CA ILE A 129 -12.59 -10.81 0.94
C ILE A 129 -13.56 -11.38 1.97
N ASN A 130 -14.84 -11.49 1.61
CA ASN A 130 -15.92 -11.93 2.49
C ASN A 130 -16.01 -11.12 3.81
N GLY A 131 -15.92 -9.78 3.71
CA GLY A 131 -16.00 -8.89 4.87
C GLY A 131 -14.76 -8.91 5.79
N GLN A 132 -13.79 -9.77 5.50
CA GLN A 132 -12.54 -9.85 6.25
C GLN A 132 -11.39 -9.24 5.45
N ALA A 133 -10.60 -8.43 6.11
CA ALA A 133 -9.39 -7.90 5.52
C ALA A 133 -8.34 -8.98 5.40
N LYS A 134 -8.01 -9.36 4.19
CA LYS A 134 -6.92 -10.31 3.90
C LYS A 134 -5.72 -9.54 3.32
N PRO A 135 -4.49 -9.86 3.77
CA PRO A 135 -3.30 -9.43 3.06
C PRO A 135 -3.22 -10.15 1.71
N LEU A 136 -2.73 -9.47 0.67
CA LEU A 136 -2.32 -10.12 -0.56
C LEU A 136 -1.16 -11.08 -0.23
N SER A 137 -1.46 -12.35 -0.07
CA SER A 137 -0.46 -13.41 -0.08
C SER A 137 -0.26 -13.81 -1.54
N HIS A 138 0.85 -13.39 -2.16
CA HIS A 138 1.32 -14.11 -3.33
C HIS A 138 1.92 -15.42 -2.84
N PRO A 139 1.65 -16.54 -3.53
CA PRO A 139 2.33 -17.80 -3.25
C PRO A 139 3.83 -17.55 -3.37
N ILE A 140 4.58 -17.98 -2.39
CA ILE A 140 6.03 -18.10 -2.50
C ILE A 140 6.26 -19.27 -3.47
N GLU A 141 6.57 -19.00 -4.73
CA GLU A 141 7.18 -20.01 -5.58
C GLU A 141 8.57 -20.28 -5.01
N GLU A 142 8.70 -21.34 -4.25
CA GLU A 142 9.99 -21.93 -3.92
C GLU A 142 10.65 -22.31 -5.24
N LYS A 143 11.66 -21.56 -5.64
CA LYS A 143 12.60 -22.02 -6.65
C LYS A 143 13.26 -23.28 -6.06
N LYS A 144 12.78 -24.44 -6.49
CA LYS A 144 13.54 -25.69 -6.33
C LYS A 144 14.84 -25.52 -7.12
N GLU A 145 15.90 -25.27 -6.39
CA GLU A 145 17.25 -25.46 -6.89
C GLU A 145 17.38 -26.93 -7.30
N LYS A 146 17.50 -27.17 -8.62
CA LYS A 146 17.86 -28.46 -9.13
C LYS A 146 19.36 -28.62 -8.90
N ALA A 147 19.70 -29.61 -8.09
CA ALA A 147 21.03 -30.17 -8.02
C ALA A 147 21.45 -30.80 -9.37
#